data_ef6376fb764818c589d80a7c8e13a247
#
_entry.id   ef6376fb764818c589d80a7c8e13a247
#
_cell.length_a   1.000
_cell.length_b   1.000
_cell.length_c   1.000
_cell.angle_alpha   90.00
_cell.angle_beta   90.00
_cell.angle_gamma   90.00
#
_symmetry.space_group_name_H-M   'P 1'
#
loop_
_entity.id
_entity.type
_entity.pdbx_description
1 polymer ?
#
loop_
_entity_poly.entity_id
_entity_poly.type
_entity_poly.pdbx_seq_one_letter_code
_entity_poly.pdbx_strand_id
1 'polypeptide(L)'
;VRERSILATGYNGAPAGMPHCLDVGCEVYESRNPNGELVHNCFRTIHAEINAIAQAARQGTAIGEADIYVTHTPCVHCFKTIVNTGIRRVFYEKPYKLETIAELRERAGVELVQVTVPARG
;
A
#
# COMPACT_ATOMS: atom_id res chain seq x y z
N VAL A 1 -7.49 9.95 1.68
CA VAL A 1 -8.81 10.61 1.65
C VAL A 1 -9.09 11.25 3.00
N ARG A 2 -9.56 12.45 2.99
CA ARG A 2 -10.01 13.18 4.18
C ARG A 2 -11.28 13.94 3.82
N GLU A 3 -12.34 13.77 4.65
CA GLU A 3 -13.60 14.48 4.47
C GLU A 3 -14.15 14.37 3.04
N ARG A 4 -14.11 13.16 2.46
CA ARG A 4 -14.56 12.84 1.10
C ARG A 4 -13.71 13.46 -0.02
N SER A 5 -12.58 14.07 0.31
CA SER A 5 -11.64 14.60 -0.67
C SER A 5 -10.46 13.64 -0.85
N ILE A 6 -10.15 13.36 -2.09
CA ILE A 6 -8.96 12.56 -2.43
C ILE A 6 -7.74 13.47 -2.31
N LEU A 7 -6.80 13.11 -1.44
CA LEU A 7 -5.58 13.89 -1.21
C LEU A 7 -4.44 13.45 -2.13
N ALA A 8 -4.37 12.17 -2.44
CA ALA A 8 -3.37 11.58 -3.31
C ALA A 8 -3.86 10.24 -3.83
N THR A 9 -3.29 9.80 -4.94
CA THR A 9 -3.57 8.49 -5.53
C THR A 9 -2.26 7.77 -5.83
N GLY A 10 -2.34 6.46 -6.00
CA GLY A 10 -1.20 5.66 -6.38
C GLY A 10 -1.62 4.35 -7.04
N TYR A 11 -0.74 3.82 -7.86
CA TYR A 11 -0.90 2.52 -8.49
C TYR A 11 0.45 1.81 -8.50
N ASN A 12 0.45 0.50 -8.70
CA ASN A 12 1.70 -0.25 -8.82
C ASN A 12 2.39 0.18 -10.13
N GLY A 13 3.58 0.73 -10.00
CA GLY A 13 4.30 1.23 -11.15
C GLY A 13 5.76 1.50 -10.87
N ALA A 14 6.55 1.68 -11.93
CA ALA A 14 7.96 1.99 -11.82
C ALA A 14 8.17 3.43 -11.29
N PRO A 15 9.35 3.73 -10.71
CA PRO A 15 9.70 5.09 -10.35
C PRO A 15 9.59 6.04 -11.55
N ALA A 16 9.32 7.32 -11.28
CA ALA A 16 9.19 8.33 -12.33
C ALA A 16 10.43 8.34 -13.24
N GLY A 17 10.20 8.31 -14.54
CA GLY A 17 11.27 8.28 -15.55
C GLY A 17 11.85 6.91 -15.84
N MET A 18 11.39 5.86 -15.14
CA MET A 18 11.85 4.47 -15.35
C MET A 18 10.82 3.70 -16.19
N PRO A 19 11.27 2.69 -16.97
CA PRO A 19 10.32 1.85 -17.74
C PRO A 19 9.43 1.04 -16.82
N HIS A 20 8.16 0.87 -17.21
CA HIS A 20 7.22 0.03 -16.49
C HIS A 20 7.45 -1.45 -16.77
N CYS A 21 7.05 -2.31 -15.83
CA CYS A 21 7.13 -3.77 -15.99
C CYS A 21 6.36 -4.27 -17.21
N LEU A 22 5.24 -3.63 -17.55
CA LEU A 22 4.46 -3.98 -18.73
C LEU A 22 5.22 -3.77 -20.05
N ASP A 23 6.16 -2.82 -20.07
CA ASP A 23 6.93 -2.47 -21.27
C ASP A 23 8.22 -3.28 -21.38
N VAL A 24 8.91 -3.54 -20.27
CA VAL A 24 10.24 -4.14 -20.26
C VAL A 24 10.36 -5.39 -19.39
N GLY A 25 9.27 -5.83 -18.77
CA GLY A 25 9.26 -6.96 -17.85
C GLY A 25 9.68 -6.60 -16.45
N CYS A 26 9.44 -7.51 -15.52
CA CYS A 26 9.81 -7.33 -14.11
C CYS A 26 11.29 -7.66 -13.89
N GLU A 27 11.92 -6.91 -12.98
CA GLU A 27 13.21 -7.26 -12.41
C GLU A 27 12.97 -7.99 -11.09
N VAL A 28 12.92 -9.32 -11.15
CA VAL A 28 12.61 -10.14 -9.98
C VAL A 28 13.86 -10.34 -9.15
N TYR A 29 13.75 -10.17 -7.83
CA TYR A 29 14.78 -10.52 -6.87
C TYR A 29 14.21 -11.45 -5.81
N GLU A 30 15.10 -12.25 -5.21
CA GLU A 30 14.73 -13.17 -4.15
C GLU A 30 15.04 -12.57 -2.79
N SER A 31 14.14 -12.77 -1.85
CA SER A 31 14.34 -12.41 -0.45
C SER A 31 13.72 -13.48 0.43
N ARG A 32 14.04 -13.46 1.72
CA ARG A 32 13.39 -14.35 2.68
C ARG A 32 12.44 -13.54 3.54
N ASN A 33 11.23 -14.07 3.71
CA ASN A 33 10.27 -13.48 4.64
C ASN A 33 10.66 -13.78 6.09
N PRO A 34 9.97 -13.22 7.11
CA PRO A 34 10.29 -13.49 8.52
C PRO A 34 10.24 -14.97 8.90
N ASN A 35 9.51 -15.80 8.16
CA ASN A 35 9.42 -17.25 8.39
C ASN A 35 10.55 -18.03 7.70
N GLY A 36 11.47 -17.37 7.03
CA GLY A 36 12.57 -17.98 6.31
C GLY A 36 12.23 -18.52 4.93
N GLU A 37 11.00 -18.30 4.45
CA GLU A 37 10.57 -18.73 3.12
C GLU A 37 11.14 -17.83 2.03
N LEU A 38 11.48 -18.42 0.88
CA LEU A 38 11.94 -17.66 -0.28
C LEU A 38 10.77 -16.90 -0.91
N VAL A 39 10.97 -15.61 -1.14
CA VAL A 39 9.99 -14.72 -1.75
C VAL A 39 10.59 -14.08 -2.99
N HIS A 40 9.84 -14.07 -4.09
CA HIS A 40 10.22 -13.41 -5.33
C HIS A 40 9.45 -12.09 -5.45
N ASN A 41 10.18 -10.98 -5.56
CA ASN A 41 9.59 -9.65 -5.66
C ASN A 41 10.12 -8.93 -6.90
N CYS A 42 9.30 -8.06 -7.48
CA CYS A 42 9.74 -7.19 -8.56
C CYS A 42 10.49 -5.99 -7.99
N PHE A 43 11.74 -5.84 -8.38
CA PHE A 43 12.58 -4.71 -7.97
C PHE A 43 12.10 -3.39 -8.59
N ARG A 44 11.53 -3.46 -9.79
CA ARG A 44 11.16 -2.28 -10.58
C ARG A 44 9.88 -1.59 -10.08
N THR A 45 8.93 -2.35 -9.55
CA THR A 45 7.61 -1.84 -9.19
C THR A 45 7.59 -1.26 -7.79
N ILE A 46 7.07 -0.04 -7.67
CA ILE A 46 6.70 0.56 -6.38
C ILE A 46 5.25 0.16 -6.09
N HIS A 47 4.98 -0.30 -4.87
CA HIS A 47 3.61 -0.63 -4.45
C HIS A 47 2.72 0.61 -4.46
N ALA A 48 1.45 0.42 -4.78
CA ALA A 48 0.48 1.53 -4.92
C ALA A 48 0.41 2.41 -3.67
N GLU A 49 0.43 1.81 -2.49
CA GLU A 49 0.35 2.52 -1.21
C GLU A 49 1.55 3.45 -1.01
N ILE A 50 2.74 2.95 -1.26
CA ILE A 50 3.97 3.74 -1.15
C ILE A 50 3.98 4.84 -2.21
N ASN A 51 3.51 4.54 -3.41
CA ASN A 51 3.42 5.52 -4.49
C ASN A 51 2.46 6.66 -4.13
N ALA A 52 1.31 6.36 -3.54
CA ALA A 52 0.36 7.38 -3.08
C ALA A 52 0.99 8.29 -2.00
N ILE A 53 1.71 7.68 -1.04
CA ILE A 53 2.41 8.43 0.01
C ILE A 53 3.49 9.33 -0.59
N ALA A 54 4.27 8.81 -1.55
CA ALA A 54 5.30 9.59 -2.24
C ALA A 54 4.70 10.76 -3.02
N GLN A 55 3.55 10.57 -3.68
CA GLN A 55 2.84 11.65 -4.35
C GLN A 55 2.40 12.74 -3.38
N ALA A 56 1.85 12.37 -2.23
CA ALA A 56 1.47 13.32 -1.19
C ALA A 56 2.68 14.11 -0.71
N ALA A 57 3.81 13.44 -0.48
CA ALA A 57 5.05 14.07 -0.05
C ALA A 57 5.58 15.05 -1.10
N ARG A 58 5.56 14.66 -2.37
CA ARG A 58 6.00 15.50 -3.49
C ARG A 58 5.17 16.78 -3.62
N GLN A 59 3.87 16.67 -3.38
CA GLN A 59 2.93 17.79 -3.49
C GLN A 59 2.82 18.61 -2.22
N GLY A 60 3.47 18.21 -1.13
CA GLY A 60 3.37 18.87 0.16
C GLY A 60 2.00 18.71 0.81
N THR A 61 1.27 17.65 0.49
CA THR A 61 -0.06 17.38 1.04
C THR A 61 0.05 16.58 2.34
N ALA A 62 -0.47 17.11 3.43
CA ALA A 62 -0.51 16.40 4.70
C ALA A 62 -1.56 15.28 4.66
N ILE A 63 -1.17 14.06 5.04
CA ILE A 63 -2.05 12.89 5.04
C ILE A 63 -2.26 12.29 6.45
N GLY A 64 -1.74 12.91 7.49
CA GLY A 64 -2.01 12.48 8.86
C GLY A 64 -3.51 12.50 9.15
N GLU A 65 -3.98 11.48 9.89
CA GLU A 65 -5.39 11.27 10.23
C GLU A 65 -6.33 11.03 9.04
N ALA A 66 -5.79 10.86 7.85
CA ALA A 66 -6.56 10.51 6.66
C ALA A 66 -6.90 9.01 6.63
N ASP A 67 -7.74 8.63 5.70
CA ASP A 67 -8.06 7.25 5.38
C ASP A 67 -7.39 6.85 4.07
N ILE A 68 -7.02 5.58 3.93
CA ILE A 68 -6.52 5.03 2.67
C ILE A 68 -7.45 3.92 2.19
N TYR A 69 -7.77 3.93 0.90
CA TYR A 69 -8.58 2.93 0.24
C TYR A 69 -7.69 2.12 -0.69
N VAL A 70 -7.67 0.81 -0.50
CA VAL A 70 -6.81 -0.10 -1.26
C VAL A 70 -7.61 -1.28 -1.79
N THR A 71 -7.14 -1.87 -2.90
CA THR A 71 -7.78 -3.07 -3.46
C THR A 71 -7.53 -4.31 -2.60
N HIS A 72 -6.31 -4.44 -2.10
CA HIS A 72 -5.89 -5.56 -1.25
C HIS A 72 -5.27 -5.02 0.03
N THR A 73 -5.37 -5.80 1.11
CA THR A 73 -4.70 -5.45 2.37
C THR A 73 -3.22 -5.18 2.10
N PRO A 74 -2.65 -4.07 2.63
CA PRO A 74 -1.24 -3.76 2.43
C PRO A 74 -0.33 -4.87 2.96
N CYS A 75 0.79 -5.11 2.29
CA CYS A 75 1.83 -5.99 2.81
C CYS A 75 2.46 -5.37 4.07
N VAL A 76 3.24 -6.16 4.81
CA VAL A 76 3.83 -5.70 6.07
C VAL A 76 4.71 -4.46 5.87
N HIS A 77 5.44 -4.37 4.76
CA HIS A 77 6.31 -3.22 4.47
C HIS A 77 5.52 -1.95 4.23
N CYS A 78 4.47 -2.02 3.41
CA CYS A 78 3.58 -0.89 3.17
C CYS A 78 2.83 -0.49 4.43
N PHE A 79 2.36 -1.47 5.20
CA PHE A 79 1.63 -1.21 6.43
C PHE A 79 2.47 -0.48 7.48
N LYS A 80 3.73 -0.86 7.64
CA LYS A 80 4.66 -0.14 8.54
C LYS A 80 4.79 1.33 8.15
N THR A 81 4.90 1.58 6.85
CA THR A 81 4.98 2.95 6.34
C THR A 81 3.69 3.71 6.61
N ILE A 82 2.54 3.08 6.35
CA ILE A 82 1.22 3.67 6.62
C ILE A 82 1.10 4.06 8.10
N VAL A 83 1.54 3.21 9.01
CA VAL A 83 1.52 3.50 10.45
C VAL A 83 2.25 4.82 10.75
N ASN A 84 3.42 5.03 10.14
CA ASN A 84 4.21 6.24 10.39
C ASN A 84 3.67 7.50 9.72
N THR A 85 2.74 7.38 8.77
CA THR A 85 2.09 8.55 8.16
C THR A 85 1.02 9.18 9.04
N GLY A 86 0.55 8.47 10.04
CA GLY A 86 -0.60 8.90 10.84
C GLY A 86 -1.95 8.58 10.21
N ILE A 87 -1.99 7.82 9.14
CA ILE A 87 -3.24 7.32 8.56
C ILE A 87 -3.96 6.47 9.61
N ARG A 88 -5.27 6.69 9.77
CA ARG A 88 -6.05 6.08 10.85
C ARG A 88 -6.78 4.83 10.43
N ARG A 89 -7.29 4.78 9.19
CA ARG A 89 -8.11 3.68 8.70
C ARG A 89 -7.67 3.24 7.33
N VAL A 90 -7.64 1.92 7.14
CA VAL A 90 -7.38 1.28 5.85
C VAL A 90 -8.64 0.54 5.43
N PHE A 91 -9.24 0.99 4.32
CA PHE A 91 -10.38 0.33 3.71
C PHE A 91 -9.88 -0.54 2.57
N TYR A 92 -10.17 -1.84 2.62
CA TYR A 92 -9.70 -2.81 1.62
C TYR A 92 -10.84 -3.66 1.08
N GLU A 93 -10.71 -4.09 -0.16
CA GLU A 93 -11.69 -4.98 -0.80
C GLU A 93 -11.36 -6.44 -0.52
N LYS A 94 -10.13 -6.86 -0.77
CA LYS A 94 -9.71 -8.26 -0.67
C LYS A 94 -8.62 -8.43 0.40
N PRO A 95 -8.78 -9.40 1.31
CA PRO A 95 -7.73 -9.67 2.30
C PRO A 95 -6.50 -10.27 1.64
N TYR A 96 -5.33 -9.87 2.13
CA TYR A 96 -4.04 -10.40 1.71
C TYR A 96 -3.11 -10.47 2.91
N LYS A 97 -2.73 -11.70 3.31
CA LYS A 97 -1.78 -11.96 4.40
C LYS A 97 -2.06 -11.14 5.68
N LEU A 98 -3.33 -11.10 6.09
CA LEU A 98 -3.74 -10.33 7.28
C LEU A 98 -2.97 -10.73 8.55
N GLU A 99 -2.60 -12.00 8.67
CA GLU A 99 -1.88 -12.52 9.83
C GLU A 99 -0.50 -11.87 10.00
N THR A 100 0.11 -11.37 8.92
CA THR A 100 1.44 -10.76 8.99
C THR A 100 1.44 -9.38 9.62
N ILE A 101 0.29 -8.71 9.63
CA ILE A 101 0.15 -7.34 10.14
C ILE A 101 -0.73 -7.25 11.39
N ALA A 102 -1.29 -8.37 11.85
CA ALA A 102 -2.27 -8.37 12.93
C ALA A 102 -1.75 -7.73 14.23
N GLU A 103 -0.56 -8.09 14.66
CA GLU A 103 0.05 -7.53 15.87
C GLU A 103 0.38 -6.05 15.72
N LEU A 104 0.97 -5.69 14.60
CA LEU A 104 1.34 -4.30 14.32
C LEU A 104 0.09 -3.41 14.25
N ARG A 105 -0.96 -3.87 13.61
CA ARG A 105 -2.24 -3.18 13.54
C ARG A 105 -2.81 -2.90 14.93
N GLU A 106 -2.83 -3.91 15.78
CA GLU A 106 -3.36 -3.79 17.14
C GLU A 106 -2.59 -2.75 17.96
N ARG A 107 -1.27 -2.83 17.92
CA ARG A 107 -0.41 -1.90 18.67
C ARG A 107 -0.44 -0.49 18.12
N ALA A 108 -0.53 -0.34 16.81
CA ALA A 108 -0.53 0.98 16.17
C ALA A 108 -1.89 1.68 16.24
N GLY A 109 -2.97 0.94 16.51
CA GLY A 109 -4.30 1.50 16.53
C GLY A 109 -4.87 1.87 15.17
N VAL A 110 -4.31 1.31 14.09
CA VAL A 110 -4.83 1.51 12.75
C VAL A 110 -5.99 0.55 12.51
N GLU A 111 -7.13 1.08 12.07
CA GLU A 111 -8.32 0.31 11.82
C GLU A 111 -8.29 -0.28 10.41
N LEU A 112 -8.57 -1.58 10.29
CA LEU A 112 -8.75 -2.27 9.00
C LEU A 112 -10.22 -2.55 8.79
N VAL A 113 -10.79 -2.05 7.70
CA VAL A 113 -12.20 -2.20 7.37
C VAL A 113 -12.33 -2.82 5.98
N GLN A 114 -12.97 -3.99 5.90
CA GLN A 114 -13.26 -4.57 4.60
C GLN A 114 -14.48 -3.93 3.99
N VAL A 115 -14.41 -3.59 2.71
CA VAL A 115 -15.51 -2.98 1.97
C VAL A 115 -15.86 -3.83 0.75
N THR A 116 -17.12 -3.74 0.34
CA THR A 116 -17.60 -4.40 -0.89
C THR A 116 -17.68 -3.36 -1.99
N VAL A 117 -17.03 -3.65 -3.12
CA VAL A 117 -17.08 -2.78 -4.29
C VAL A 117 -18.21 -3.30 -5.20
N PRO A 118 -19.20 -2.47 -5.55
CA PRO A 118 -20.25 -2.89 -6.46
C PRO A 118 -19.70 -3.32 -7.80
N ALA A 119 -20.30 -4.36 -8.39
CA ALA A 119 -19.96 -4.78 -9.73
C ALA A 119 -20.24 -3.63 -10.72
N ARG A 120 -19.29 -3.40 -11.63
CA ARG A 120 -19.49 -2.42 -12.70
C ARG A 120 -20.48 -3.02 -13.71
N GLY A 121 -21.63 -2.38 -13.81
CA GLY A 121 -22.69 -2.79 -14.74
C GLY A 121 -22.36 -2.47 -16.18
#